data_dceb8ae86840bb09b3a70033e6b7d3b2
#
_entry.id   dceb8ae86840bb09b3a70033e6b7d3b2
#
_cell.length_a   1.000
_cell.length_b   1.000
_cell.length_c   1.000
_cell.angle_alpha   90.00
_cell.angle_beta   90.00
_cell.angle_gamma   90.00
#
_symmetry.space_group_name_H-M   'P 1'
#
loop_
_entity.id
_entity.type
_entity.pdbx_description
1 polymer ?
#
loop_
_entity_poly.entity_id
_entity_poly.type
_entity_poly.pdbx_seq_one_letter_code
_entity_poly.pdbx_strand_id
1 'polypeptide(L)'
;MAIAGTNIRLDSTEGMDKITQTEKVTSPYFSNGATTIVGTNLVSSSLTDTNETYFFGISHTDSLTTEEFNVTFGSINGYGSKVEANTKAETEAIYKQFANLLLAPTEVTGGFFISSPASSPAVATGRDEEIFVLLAKRSNMKDRLNKGTWTVTFSGSAADLSSVVLKLTDDSNTISPTATPVGDRYNIVSCSSAGTNLTLAPATTRNFGFFYPDLGVMVFSAAELSSSIPGVSATAALDEVVQHKGTELATSQSGFAHTEDVDANYKTALKFVNCLEGADGKLTFRDEEDQVSAQYFCRVRSGQMNFSNSPTFISGSLNELRQSTMKGNPTTFITSVQLYNNTGDIVAVGNLSTPLKKNFSSEATIKVKLTY
;
A
#
# COMPACT_ATOMS: atom_id res chain seq x y z
N MET A 1 4.76 -42.37 16.13
CA MET A 1 3.65 -43.13 16.70
C MET A 1 3.02 -42.28 17.75
N ALA A 2 1.90 -41.67 17.47
CA ALA A 2 1.16 -40.85 18.43
C ALA A 2 0.55 -41.77 19.49
N ILE A 3 0.84 -41.50 20.75
CA ILE A 3 0.26 -42.26 21.85
C ILE A 3 -1.18 -41.76 21.99
N ALA A 4 -2.14 -42.64 21.67
CA ALA A 4 -3.54 -42.35 21.88
C ALA A 4 -3.78 -41.96 23.35
N GLY A 5 -4.23 -40.76 23.63
CA GLY A 5 -4.63 -40.27 24.95
C GLY A 5 -3.72 -39.21 25.59
N THR A 6 -2.66 -38.75 24.90
CA THR A 6 -1.76 -37.68 25.44
C THR A 6 -1.85 -36.33 24.73
N ASN A 7 -2.85 -36.16 23.88
CA ASN A 7 -3.07 -34.86 23.25
C ASN A 7 -3.62 -33.87 24.30
N ILE A 8 -2.88 -32.78 24.49
CA ILE A 8 -3.35 -31.67 25.30
C ILE A 8 -4.26 -30.81 24.41
N ARG A 9 -5.52 -30.72 24.78
CA ARG A 9 -6.46 -29.84 24.10
C ARG A 9 -6.23 -28.42 24.55
N LEU A 10 -5.98 -27.52 23.61
CA LEU A 10 -5.94 -26.09 23.91
C LEU A 10 -7.38 -25.64 24.13
N ASP A 11 -7.68 -25.21 25.35
CA ASP A 11 -9.01 -24.71 25.68
C ASP A 11 -9.07 -23.20 25.46
N SER A 12 -9.98 -22.76 24.62
CA SER A 12 -10.24 -21.35 24.38
C SER A 12 -11.02 -20.68 25.52
N THR A 13 -11.60 -21.47 26.41
CA THR A 13 -12.48 -20.99 27.48
C THR A 13 -11.79 -20.81 28.83
N GLU A 14 -10.74 -21.56 29.12
CA GLU A 14 -9.98 -21.45 30.36
C GLU A 14 -8.62 -20.74 30.12
N GLY A 15 -8.66 -19.42 29.94
CA GLY A 15 -7.49 -18.59 30.08
C GLY A 15 -6.45 -18.70 28.98
N MET A 16 -6.79 -18.21 27.80
CA MET A 16 -5.84 -17.74 26.78
C MET A 16 -4.65 -18.66 26.47
N ASP A 17 -4.93 -19.92 26.15
CA ASP A 17 -3.89 -20.80 25.58
C ASP A 17 -3.57 -20.44 24.11
N LYS A 18 -4.36 -19.56 23.51
CA LYS A 18 -4.13 -18.99 22.19
C LYS A 18 -4.28 -17.46 22.26
N ILE A 19 -3.23 -16.75 21.84
CA ILE A 19 -3.27 -15.30 21.61
C ILE A 19 -3.04 -15.05 20.13
N THR A 20 -3.95 -14.33 19.49
CA THR A 20 -3.79 -13.89 18.10
C THR A 20 -3.54 -12.39 18.09
N GLN A 21 -2.53 -11.96 17.35
CA GLN A 21 -2.17 -10.57 17.16
C GLN A 21 -2.02 -10.31 15.68
N THR A 22 -2.55 -9.18 15.21
CA THR A 22 -2.31 -8.68 13.87
C THR A 22 -1.37 -7.49 13.99
N GLU A 23 -0.27 -7.54 13.27
CA GLU A 23 0.74 -6.48 13.24
C GLU A 23 0.84 -5.97 11.81
N LYS A 24 0.92 -4.66 11.66
CA LYS A 24 1.14 -4.01 10.37
C LYS A 24 2.63 -3.94 10.10
N VAL A 25 3.04 -4.52 9.00
CA VAL A 25 4.44 -4.53 8.57
C VAL A 25 4.56 -3.71 7.30
N THR A 26 5.50 -2.78 7.29
CA THR A 26 5.79 -1.95 6.11
C THR A 26 7.07 -2.39 5.43
N SER A 27 7.06 -2.35 4.11
CA SER A 27 8.22 -2.67 3.27
C SER A 27 8.40 -1.62 2.17
N PRO A 28 9.57 -1.57 1.51
CA PRO A 28 9.75 -0.75 0.33
C PRO A 28 8.73 -1.13 -0.76
N TYR A 29 8.17 -0.11 -1.43
CA TYR A 29 7.21 -0.33 -2.51
C TYR A 29 7.88 -0.59 -3.85
N PHE A 30 8.97 0.14 -4.15
CA PHE A 30 9.58 0.11 -5.46
C PHE A 30 10.36 -1.18 -5.72
N SER A 31 10.32 -1.67 -6.95
CA SER A 31 10.92 -2.93 -7.38
C SER A 31 12.43 -3.01 -7.15
N ASN A 32 13.12 -1.88 -7.12
CA ASN A 32 14.54 -1.79 -6.79
C ASN A 32 14.84 -1.85 -5.28
N GLY A 33 13.82 -2.05 -4.44
CA GLY A 33 13.97 -2.09 -2.98
C GLY A 33 14.07 -0.73 -2.31
N ALA A 34 13.88 0.37 -3.04
CA ALA A 34 13.84 1.71 -2.48
C ALA A 34 12.46 2.05 -1.92
N THR A 35 12.41 3.04 -1.03
CA THR A 35 11.16 3.67 -0.60
C THR A 35 10.93 5.01 -1.26
N THR A 36 11.93 5.55 -1.97
CA THR A 36 11.89 6.88 -2.58
C THR A 36 12.60 6.86 -3.91
N ILE A 37 11.97 7.43 -4.93
CA ILE A 37 12.56 7.71 -6.22
C ILE A 37 12.53 9.22 -6.44
N VAL A 38 13.68 9.79 -6.84
CA VAL A 38 13.80 11.20 -7.21
C VAL A 38 13.46 11.39 -8.69
N GLY A 39 12.95 12.56 -9.08
CA GLY A 39 12.47 12.83 -10.43
C GLY A 39 13.50 12.57 -11.52
N THR A 40 14.78 12.85 -11.27
CA THR A 40 15.87 12.58 -12.21
C THR A 40 16.07 11.08 -12.53
N ASN A 41 15.57 10.20 -11.66
CA ASN A 41 15.64 8.74 -11.81
C ASN A 41 14.31 8.15 -12.26
N LEU A 42 13.30 8.97 -12.57
CA LEU A 42 12.06 8.52 -13.17
C LEU A 42 12.17 8.50 -14.69
N VAL A 43 11.53 7.53 -15.29
CA VAL A 43 11.39 7.40 -16.73
C VAL A 43 9.94 7.06 -17.03
N SER A 44 9.35 7.80 -17.96
CA SER A 44 8.02 7.48 -18.46
C SER A 44 8.07 6.55 -19.68
N SER A 45 6.95 5.88 -19.94
CA SER A 45 6.78 5.09 -21.16
C SER A 45 6.85 5.97 -22.40
N SER A 46 7.42 5.40 -23.49
CA SER A 46 7.57 6.06 -24.78
C SER A 46 6.24 6.33 -25.47
N LEU A 47 6.00 7.55 -25.89
CA LEU A 47 5.02 7.85 -26.92
C LEU A 47 5.69 8.03 -28.26
N THR A 48 5.12 7.41 -29.29
CA THR A 48 5.35 7.77 -30.68
C THR A 48 4.09 8.43 -31.21
N ASP A 49 4.20 9.36 -32.11
CA ASP A 49 3.08 10.07 -32.75
C ASP A 49 1.94 9.17 -33.27
N THR A 50 2.23 7.89 -33.45
CA THR A 50 1.27 6.90 -33.95
C THR A 50 0.52 6.15 -32.84
N ASN A 51 0.98 6.22 -31.59
CA ASN A 51 0.37 5.51 -30.46
C ASN A 51 -0.28 6.52 -29.51
N GLU A 52 -1.52 6.80 -29.75
CA GLU A 52 -2.34 7.62 -28.86
C GLU A 52 -2.66 6.84 -27.61
N THR A 53 -1.74 6.89 -26.68
CA THR A 53 -1.92 6.27 -25.38
C THR A 53 -2.57 7.24 -24.42
N TYR A 54 -3.58 6.77 -23.70
CA TYR A 54 -4.28 7.54 -22.67
C TYR A 54 -3.68 7.35 -21.28
N PHE A 55 -2.55 6.68 -21.19
CA PHE A 55 -1.84 6.46 -19.92
C PHE A 55 -0.33 6.43 -20.14
N PHE A 56 0.41 6.77 -19.09
CA PHE A 56 1.87 6.68 -19.04
C PHE A 56 2.30 5.78 -17.90
N GLY A 57 3.15 4.80 -18.20
CA GLY A 57 3.86 4.03 -17.19
C GLY A 57 5.03 4.84 -16.63
N ILE A 58 5.21 4.82 -15.33
CA ILE A 58 6.32 5.44 -14.62
C ILE A 58 7.19 4.33 -14.08
N SER A 59 8.46 4.33 -14.46
CA SER A 59 9.47 3.34 -14.06
C SER A 59 10.69 4.03 -13.44
N HIS A 60 11.46 3.27 -12.67
CA HIS A 60 12.77 3.72 -12.22
C HIS A 60 13.82 3.44 -13.31
N THR A 61 14.81 4.34 -13.44
CA THR A 61 15.88 4.19 -14.46
C THR A 61 16.67 2.90 -14.32
N ASP A 62 16.82 2.38 -13.11
CA ASP A 62 17.52 1.12 -12.86
C ASP A 62 16.71 -0.11 -13.25
N SER A 63 15.39 0.05 -13.47
CA SER A 63 14.46 -1.03 -13.79
C SER A 63 13.48 -0.62 -14.87
N LEU A 64 13.98 -0.28 -16.05
CA LEU A 64 13.19 0.20 -17.20
C LEU A 64 12.08 -0.77 -17.65
N THR A 65 12.17 -2.02 -17.30
CA THR A 65 11.20 -3.06 -17.65
C THR A 65 10.04 -3.20 -16.67
N THR A 66 10.16 -2.55 -15.50
CA THR A 66 9.16 -2.65 -14.45
C THR A 66 8.49 -1.32 -14.24
N GLU A 67 7.24 -1.23 -14.67
CA GLU A 67 6.40 -0.07 -14.34
C GLU A 67 6.04 -0.13 -12.86
N GLU A 68 6.19 1.00 -12.18
CA GLU A 68 5.86 1.17 -10.77
C GLU A 68 4.48 1.80 -10.58
N PHE A 69 4.19 2.80 -11.41
CA PHE A 69 2.91 3.50 -11.44
C PHE A 69 2.45 3.70 -12.88
N ASN A 70 1.15 3.93 -13.02
CA ASN A 70 0.56 4.41 -14.26
C ASN A 70 -0.22 5.69 -13.97
N VAL A 71 -0.10 6.67 -14.84
CA VAL A 71 -0.88 7.91 -14.78
C VAL A 71 -1.78 8.04 -16.00
N THR A 72 -3.00 8.51 -15.77
CA THR A 72 -3.97 8.80 -16.82
C THR A 72 -4.71 10.08 -16.51
N PHE A 73 -5.35 10.65 -17.55
CA PHE A 73 -6.19 11.83 -17.43
C PHE A 73 -7.61 11.51 -17.89
N GLY A 74 -8.60 12.02 -17.16
CA GLY A 74 -10.00 11.87 -17.49
C GLY A 74 -10.72 13.22 -17.42
N SER A 75 -11.61 13.50 -18.37
CA SER A 75 -12.46 14.69 -18.39
C SER A 75 -13.92 14.28 -18.59
N ILE A 76 -14.82 14.79 -17.77
CA ILE A 76 -16.25 14.48 -17.89
C ILE A 76 -16.85 15.05 -19.17
N ASN A 77 -16.26 16.12 -19.69
CA ASN A 77 -16.66 16.77 -20.94
C ASN A 77 -15.95 16.18 -22.16
N GLY A 78 -15.09 15.18 -21.94
CA GLY A 78 -14.32 14.52 -22.98
C GLY A 78 -13.17 15.34 -23.57
N TYR A 79 -12.74 16.41 -22.87
CA TYR A 79 -11.58 17.17 -23.30
C TYR A 79 -10.34 16.29 -23.36
N GLY A 80 -9.50 16.56 -24.34
CA GLY A 80 -8.31 15.76 -24.57
C GLY A 80 -8.54 14.39 -25.22
N SER A 81 -9.75 14.07 -25.64
CA SER A 81 -10.01 12.89 -26.49
C SER A 81 -9.56 13.15 -27.93
N LYS A 82 -9.09 12.12 -28.62
CA LYS A 82 -8.88 12.21 -30.04
C LYS A 82 -10.22 12.32 -30.74
N VAL A 83 -10.41 13.38 -31.48
CA VAL A 83 -11.66 13.63 -32.18
C VAL A 83 -11.53 13.32 -33.68
N GLU A 84 -12.25 12.31 -34.09
CA GLU A 84 -12.96 12.37 -35.34
C GLU A 84 -14.35 12.94 -35.02
N ALA A 85 -14.66 14.11 -35.56
CA ALA A 85 -15.91 14.87 -35.53
C ALA A 85 -17.02 14.29 -34.57
N ASN A 86 -17.18 14.88 -33.40
CA ASN A 86 -18.32 14.74 -32.50
C ASN A 86 -18.31 13.61 -31.45
N THR A 87 -17.24 12.84 -31.25
CA THR A 87 -17.19 11.82 -30.21
C THR A 87 -16.04 12.07 -29.22
N LYS A 88 -16.30 12.81 -28.18
CA LYS A 88 -15.39 13.03 -27.04
C LYS A 88 -15.54 11.89 -26.04
N ALA A 89 -15.20 10.65 -26.43
CA ALA A 89 -15.60 9.48 -25.66
C ALA A 89 -14.49 8.90 -24.76
N GLU A 90 -13.22 9.03 -25.12
CA GLU A 90 -12.15 8.30 -24.47
C GLU A 90 -11.86 8.84 -23.06
N THR A 91 -11.62 10.13 -22.92
CA THR A 91 -11.35 10.75 -21.61
C THR A 91 -12.60 10.80 -20.74
N GLU A 92 -13.77 10.89 -21.34
CA GLU A 92 -15.05 10.76 -20.65
C GLU A 92 -15.23 9.33 -20.11
N ALA A 93 -14.89 8.33 -20.91
CA ALA A 93 -14.91 6.93 -20.48
C ALA A 93 -13.95 6.69 -19.30
N ILE A 94 -12.75 7.24 -19.36
CA ILE A 94 -11.77 7.16 -18.26
C ILE A 94 -12.33 7.81 -16.99
N TYR A 95 -12.86 9.04 -17.09
CA TYR A 95 -13.47 9.72 -15.95
C TYR A 95 -14.60 8.89 -15.32
N LYS A 96 -15.54 8.42 -16.15
CA LYS A 96 -16.68 7.61 -15.70
C LYS A 96 -16.25 6.27 -15.12
N GLN A 97 -15.22 5.65 -15.67
CA GLN A 97 -14.67 4.40 -15.16
C GLN A 97 -14.20 4.56 -13.70
N PHE A 98 -13.40 5.58 -13.43
CA PHE A 98 -12.92 5.84 -12.06
C PHE A 98 -14.03 6.34 -11.14
N ALA A 99 -14.95 7.16 -11.62
CA ALA A 99 -16.11 7.57 -10.82
C ALA A 99 -16.96 6.35 -10.41
N ASN A 100 -17.26 5.45 -11.34
CA ASN A 100 -18.04 4.23 -11.05
C ASN A 100 -17.29 3.24 -10.14
N LEU A 101 -15.96 3.19 -10.24
CA LEU A 101 -15.14 2.31 -9.41
C LEU A 101 -15.02 2.81 -7.97
N LEU A 102 -14.80 4.11 -7.80
CA LEU A 102 -14.29 4.68 -6.54
C LEU A 102 -15.36 5.37 -5.70
N LEU A 103 -16.41 5.91 -6.32
CA LEU A 103 -17.43 6.69 -5.64
C LEU A 103 -18.60 5.81 -5.20
N ALA A 104 -19.28 6.25 -4.15
CA ALA A 104 -20.53 5.61 -3.73
C ALA A 104 -21.61 5.79 -4.82
N PRO A 105 -22.58 4.86 -4.96
CA PRO A 105 -23.61 4.94 -5.98
C PRO A 105 -24.41 6.23 -5.98
N THR A 106 -24.51 6.90 -4.84
CA THR A 106 -25.17 8.20 -4.68
C THR A 106 -24.30 9.38 -5.15
N GLU A 107 -22.99 9.20 -5.23
CA GLU A 107 -22.01 10.23 -5.62
C GLU A 107 -21.66 10.15 -7.12
N VAL A 108 -21.79 8.97 -7.73
CA VAL A 108 -21.34 8.71 -9.12
C VAL A 108 -21.96 9.70 -10.13
N THR A 109 -23.23 10.03 -9.97
CA THR A 109 -23.95 10.95 -10.89
C THR A 109 -23.36 12.35 -10.83
N GLY A 110 -22.85 12.76 -9.66
CA GLY A 110 -22.23 14.08 -9.45
C GLY A 110 -20.77 14.13 -9.87
N GLY A 111 -20.09 12.98 -9.95
CA GLY A 111 -18.66 12.89 -10.21
C GLY A 111 -17.81 13.21 -8.97
N PHE A 112 -16.54 13.53 -9.18
CA PHE A 112 -15.62 13.84 -8.10
C PHE A 112 -15.83 15.26 -7.59
N PHE A 113 -16.04 15.39 -6.28
CA PHE A 113 -16.07 16.65 -5.58
C PHE A 113 -14.84 16.74 -4.66
N ILE A 114 -13.75 17.24 -5.21
CA ILE A 114 -12.51 17.50 -4.48
C ILE A 114 -12.55 18.95 -4.05
N SER A 115 -12.89 19.18 -2.81
CA SER A 115 -13.19 20.50 -2.31
C SER A 115 -11.97 21.43 -2.31
N SER A 116 -12.13 22.63 -2.82
CA SER A 116 -11.23 23.73 -2.54
C SER A 116 -11.81 24.59 -1.39
N PRO A 117 -11.26 24.54 -0.19
CA PRO A 117 -11.86 25.15 1.00
C PRO A 117 -11.39 26.57 1.25
N ALA A 118 -11.16 27.38 0.27
CA ALA A 118 -10.76 28.78 0.53
C ALA A 118 -11.77 29.56 1.39
N SER A 119 -13.01 29.08 1.57
CA SER A 119 -14.03 29.76 2.35
C SER A 119 -14.95 28.87 3.19
N SER A 120 -14.92 27.55 2.99
CA SER A 120 -15.71 26.63 3.81
C SER A 120 -15.23 25.19 3.63
N PRO A 121 -14.62 24.57 4.63
CA PRO A 121 -14.03 23.23 4.50
C PRO A 121 -15.05 22.10 4.37
N ALA A 122 -16.33 22.39 4.41
CA ALA A 122 -17.38 21.38 4.50
C ALA A 122 -18.15 21.13 3.21
N VAL A 123 -18.03 21.96 2.20
CA VAL A 123 -18.85 21.82 0.98
C VAL A 123 -18.01 22.08 -0.25
N ALA A 124 -17.77 21.05 -1.01
CA ALA A 124 -17.32 21.17 -2.38
C ALA A 124 -18.36 21.96 -3.16
N THR A 125 -17.98 23.12 -3.67
CA THR A 125 -18.90 24.02 -4.36
C THR A 125 -19.07 23.68 -5.84
N GLY A 126 -18.28 22.73 -6.34
CA GLY A 126 -18.34 22.32 -7.73
C GLY A 126 -17.73 20.93 -7.96
N ARG A 127 -18.19 20.30 -9.01
CA ARG A 127 -17.62 19.04 -9.49
C ARG A 127 -16.30 19.33 -10.18
N ASP A 128 -15.29 18.49 -9.90
CA ASP A 128 -14.06 18.46 -10.67
C ASP A 128 -14.35 17.82 -12.02
N GLU A 129 -14.29 18.60 -13.07
CA GLU A 129 -14.60 18.15 -14.42
C GLU A 129 -13.43 17.37 -15.03
N GLU A 130 -12.22 17.56 -14.48
CA GLU A 130 -10.99 16.98 -14.96
C GLU A 130 -10.16 16.42 -13.81
N ILE A 131 -9.67 15.22 -14.01
CA ILE A 131 -8.90 14.49 -13.00
C ILE A 131 -7.65 13.86 -13.60
N PHE A 132 -6.57 13.84 -12.83
CA PHE A 132 -5.46 12.93 -13.03
C PHE A 132 -5.61 11.74 -12.10
N VAL A 133 -5.31 10.55 -12.60
CA VAL A 133 -5.34 9.35 -11.77
C VAL A 133 -3.97 8.68 -11.81
N LEU A 134 -3.37 8.53 -10.64
CA LEU A 134 -2.12 7.80 -10.44
C LEU A 134 -2.45 6.44 -9.82
N LEU A 135 -2.06 5.39 -10.52
CA LEU A 135 -2.32 4.01 -10.11
C LEU A 135 -1.02 3.31 -9.75
N ALA A 136 -0.95 2.78 -8.55
CA ALA A 136 0.12 1.88 -8.16
C ALA A 136 -0.06 0.52 -8.84
N LYS A 137 1.04 -0.08 -9.31
CA LYS A 137 0.99 -1.39 -9.93
C LYS A 137 0.68 -2.47 -8.89
N ARG A 138 -0.44 -3.16 -9.05
CA ARG A 138 -0.91 -4.16 -8.08
C ARG A 138 0.09 -5.29 -7.84
N SER A 139 0.87 -5.66 -8.85
CA SER A 139 1.90 -6.70 -8.70
C SER A 139 3.02 -6.32 -7.73
N ASN A 140 3.22 -5.03 -7.48
CA ASN A 140 4.24 -4.50 -6.57
C ASN A 140 3.68 -4.25 -5.17
N MET A 141 2.35 -4.23 -5.02
CA MET A 141 1.68 -4.06 -3.73
C MET A 141 1.49 -5.42 -3.04
N LYS A 142 1.60 -5.43 -1.73
CA LYS A 142 1.15 -6.53 -0.88
C LYS A 142 -0.34 -6.37 -0.60
N ASP A 143 -0.71 -5.93 0.60
CA ASP A 143 -2.12 -5.69 0.90
C ASP A 143 -2.57 -4.31 0.44
N ARG A 144 -1.82 -3.27 0.83
CA ARG A 144 -2.16 -1.87 0.54
C ARG A 144 -0.93 -0.97 0.52
N LEU A 145 -1.09 0.25 0.00
CA LEU A 145 -0.10 1.31 0.19
C LEU A 145 -0.18 1.85 1.62
N ASN A 146 0.98 2.03 2.26
CA ASN A 146 1.04 2.53 3.62
C ASN A 146 0.64 4.01 3.68
N LYS A 147 -0.44 4.28 4.40
CA LYS A 147 -1.01 5.63 4.59
C LYS A 147 -0.18 6.47 5.56
N GLY A 148 -0.25 7.79 5.41
CA GLY A 148 0.40 8.75 6.30
C GLY A 148 1.92 8.83 6.17
N THR A 149 2.52 8.08 5.24
CA THR A 149 3.97 8.05 5.05
C THR A 149 4.42 8.29 3.61
N TRP A 150 3.50 8.25 2.66
CA TRP A 150 3.81 8.50 1.27
C TRP A 150 3.85 9.99 0.95
N THR A 151 4.62 10.35 -0.06
CA THR A 151 4.64 11.70 -0.61
C THR A 151 4.77 11.66 -2.12
N VAL A 152 4.05 12.55 -2.77
CA VAL A 152 4.24 12.91 -4.18
C VAL A 152 4.68 14.36 -4.22
N THR A 153 5.83 14.62 -4.82
CA THR A 153 6.38 15.97 -4.97
C THR A 153 6.45 16.32 -6.44
N PHE A 154 5.74 17.37 -6.81
CA PHE A 154 5.78 17.94 -8.15
C PHE A 154 6.73 19.13 -8.17
N SER A 155 7.49 19.25 -9.23
CA SER A 155 8.36 20.38 -9.51
C SER A 155 7.95 21.01 -10.84
N GLY A 156 7.70 22.29 -10.82
CA GLY A 156 7.28 23.02 -12.00
C GLY A 156 7.47 24.51 -11.86
N SER A 157 6.74 25.30 -12.61
CA SER A 157 6.84 26.75 -12.61
C SER A 157 5.50 27.45 -12.40
N ALA A 158 5.55 28.60 -11.76
CA ALA A 158 4.46 29.56 -11.74
C ALA A 158 4.36 30.31 -13.09
N ALA A 159 3.32 31.09 -13.26
CA ALA A 159 3.09 31.88 -14.47
C ALA A 159 4.20 32.92 -14.76
N ASP A 160 4.92 33.32 -13.71
CA ASP A 160 6.07 34.26 -13.79
C ASP A 160 7.44 33.57 -13.98
N LEU A 161 7.43 32.27 -14.31
CA LEU A 161 8.62 31.43 -14.47
C LEU A 161 9.35 31.10 -13.16
N SER A 162 8.85 31.51 -12.03
CA SER A 162 9.46 31.11 -10.76
C SER A 162 9.26 29.60 -10.51
N SER A 163 10.28 28.96 -9.96
CA SER A 163 10.18 27.53 -9.60
C SER A 163 9.20 27.33 -8.45
N VAL A 164 8.31 26.36 -8.62
CA VAL A 164 7.32 25.97 -7.61
C VAL A 164 7.46 24.47 -7.33
N VAL A 165 7.49 24.14 -6.05
CA VAL A 165 7.49 22.75 -5.58
C VAL A 165 6.24 22.52 -4.74
N LEU A 166 5.42 21.55 -5.17
CA LEU A 166 4.22 21.14 -4.46
C LEU A 166 4.42 19.73 -3.93
N LYS A 167 4.38 19.59 -2.60
CA LYS A 167 4.48 18.30 -1.94
C LYS A 167 3.15 17.91 -1.34
N LEU A 168 2.68 16.72 -1.70
CA LEU A 168 1.39 16.16 -1.32
C LEU A 168 1.56 14.87 -0.52
N THR A 169 0.61 14.63 0.39
CA THR A 169 0.44 13.40 1.17
C THR A 169 -1.05 13.23 1.52
N ASP A 170 -1.38 12.17 2.26
CA ASP A 170 -2.73 11.98 2.78
C ASP A 170 -2.90 12.53 4.20
N ASP A 171 -4.15 12.73 4.60
CA ASP A 171 -4.53 13.28 5.91
C ASP A 171 -4.83 12.21 6.97
N SER A 172 -4.49 10.95 6.72
CA SER A 172 -4.80 9.79 7.59
C SER A 172 -4.27 9.90 9.02
N ASN A 173 -3.22 10.70 9.22
CA ASN A 173 -2.66 10.93 10.55
C ASN A 173 -3.51 11.87 11.42
N THR A 174 -4.44 12.61 10.82
CA THR A 174 -5.23 13.65 11.50
C THR A 174 -6.74 13.44 11.38
N ILE A 175 -7.20 12.79 10.33
CA ILE A 175 -8.62 12.63 10.01
C ILE A 175 -8.95 11.16 9.82
N SER A 176 -10.12 10.74 10.31
CA SER A 176 -10.66 9.41 10.08
C SER A 176 -11.06 9.23 8.61
N PRO A 177 -10.94 8.02 8.06
CA PRO A 177 -11.30 7.76 6.67
C PRO A 177 -12.78 7.96 6.39
N THR A 178 -13.09 8.28 5.14
CA THR A 178 -14.44 8.13 4.60
C THR A 178 -14.58 6.72 4.06
N ALA A 179 -15.56 5.97 4.57
CA ALA A 179 -15.85 4.64 4.07
C ALA A 179 -16.47 4.72 2.67
N THR A 180 -15.93 3.96 1.73
CA THR A 180 -16.45 3.83 0.36
C THR A 180 -16.68 2.35 0.01
N PRO A 181 -17.41 2.03 -1.08
CA PRO A 181 -17.62 0.64 -1.48
C PRO A 181 -16.33 -0.15 -1.75
N VAL A 182 -15.22 0.55 -2.01
CA VAL A 182 -13.92 -0.03 -2.35
C VAL A 182 -12.88 0.07 -1.22
N GLY A 183 -13.30 0.44 -0.03
CA GLY A 183 -12.42 0.59 1.14
C GLY A 183 -12.37 2.01 1.67
N ASP A 184 -11.36 2.28 2.46
CA ASP A 184 -11.13 3.57 3.07
C ASP A 184 -10.64 4.62 2.05
N ARG A 185 -11.20 5.83 2.12
CA ARG A 185 -10.78 6.99 1.34
C ARG A 185 -10.22 8.07 2.26
N TYR A 186 -9.07 8.64 1.90
CA TYR A 186 -8.42 9.77 2.56
C TYR A 186 -8.30 10.95 1.59
N ASN A 187 -8.22 12.17 2.13
CA ASN A 187 -7.96 13.34 1.30
C ASN A 187 -6.46 13.48 1.03
N ILE A 188 -6.13 14.03 -0.13
CA ILE A 188 -4.75 14.39 -0.50
C ILE A 188 -4.57 15.88 -0.19
N VAL A 189 -3.61 16.19 0.67
CA VAL A 189 -3.34 17.54 1.16
C VAL A 189 -1.89 17.92 0.95
N SER A 190 -1.61 19.22 0.93
CA SER A 190 -0.23 19.69 0.88
C SER A 190 0.48 19.48 2.22
N CYS A 191 1.76 19.20 2.15
CA CYS A 191 2.59 18.99 3.32
C CYS A 191 3.97 19.63 3.17
N SER A 192 4.61 19.85 4.31
CA SER A 192 6.03 20.13 4.40
C SER A 192 6.72 18.97 5.14
N SER A 193 8.01 18.76 4.90
CA SER A 193 8.77 17.76 5.64
C SER A 193 10.01 18.38 6.25
N ALA A 194 10.19 18.09 7.54
CA ALA A 194 11.46 18.31 8.23
C ALA A 194 12.01 16.92 8.60
N GLY A 195 13.00 16.47 7.83
CA GLY A 195 13.51 15.09 7.97
C GLY A 195 12.45 14.04 7.59
N THR A 196 12.16 13.12 8.51
CA THR A 196 11.17 12.05 8.32
C THR A 196 9.75 12.45 8.72
N ASN A 197 9.58 13.60 9.39
CA ASN A 197 8.29 14.03 9.88
C ASN A 197 7.55 14.84 8.81
N LEU A 198 6.34 14.42 8.48
CA LEU A 198 5.43 15.15 7.60
C LEU A 198 4.57 16.09 8.45
N THR A 199 4.60 17.37 8.11
CA THR A 199 3.70 18.37 8.71
C THR A 199 2.65 18.72 7.67
N LEU A 200 1.42 18.36 7.94
CA LEU A 200 0.28 18.69 7.08
C LEU A 200 0.03 20.20 7.14
N ALA A 201 -0.39 20.74 6.03
CA ALA A 201 -0.94 22.08 6.04
C ALA A 201 -2.21 22.09 6.91
N PRO A 202 -2.55 23.25 7.57
CA PRO A 202 -3.72 23.32 8.45
C PRO A 202 -5.01 22.85 7.77
N ALA A 203 -5.96 22.34 8.55
CA ALA A 203 -7.23 21.78 8.06
C ALA A 203 -8.11 22.75 7.24
N THR A 204 -7.76 24.02 7.20
CA THR A 204 -8.34 25.06 6.32
C THR A 204 -7.75 25.07 4.92
N THR A 205 -6.81 24.14 4.63
CA THR A 205 -6.10 24.07 3.38
C THR A 205 -6.82 23.23 2.34
N ARG A 206 -6.40 23.47 1.11
CA ARG A 206 -6.97 22.86 -0.10
C ARG A 206 -6.81 21.36 -0.12
N ASN A 207 -7.84 20.65 -0.52
CA ASN A 207 -7.75 19.24 -0.92
C ASN A 207 -7.34 19.17 -2.39
N PHE A 208 -6.34 18.36 -2.67
CA PHE A 208 -5.83 18.15 -4.01
C PHE A 208 -6.37 16.88 -4.65
N GLY A 209 -6.98 15.98 -3.87
CA GLY A 209 -7.44 14.72 -4.39
C GLY A 209 -7.94 13.75 -3.33
N PHE A 210 -8.15 12.52 -3.77
CA PHE A 210 -8.53 11.39 -2.94
C PHE A 210 -7.52 10.26 -3.07
N PHE A 211 -7.21 9.62 -1.97
CA PHE A 211 -6.33 8.46 -1.88
C PHE A 211 -7.08 7.24 -1.39
N TYR A 212 -6.95 6.13 -2.11
CA TYR A 212 -7.53 4.83 -1.81
C TYR A 212 -6.41 3.81 -1.58
N PRO A 213 -5.97 3.60 -0.32
CA PRO A 213 -4.79 2.78 -0.02
C PRO A 213 -4.92 1.32 -0.46
N ASP A 214 -6.10 0.71 -0.27
CA ASP A 214 -6.33 -0.71 -0.57
C ASP A 214 -6.27 -1.02 -2.08
N LEU A 215 -6.62 -0.04 -2.91
CA LEU A 215 -6.51 -0.15 -4.36
C LEU A 215 -5.20 0.39 -4.92
N GLY A 216 -4.48 1.20 -4.14
CA GLY A 216 -3.30 1.93 -4.62
C GLY A 216 -3.65 3.01 -5.65
N VAL A 217 -4.80 3.65 -5.52
CA VAL A 217 -5.31 4.64 -6.47
C VAL A 217 -5.30 6.02 -5.82
N MET A 218 -4.80 7.00 -6.55
CA MET A 218 -4.83 8.41 -6.21
C MET A 218 -5.51 9.18 -7.33
N VAL A 219 -6.53 9.94 -6.97
CA VAL A 219 -7.26 10.82 -7.89
C VAL A 219 -6.93 12.25 -7.52
N PHE A 220 -6.42 13.03 -8.45
CA PHE A 220 -6.06 14.44 -8.25
C PHE A 220 -6.98 15.33 -9.07
N SER A 221 -7.38 16.47 -8.49
CA SER A 221 -8.07 17.54 -9.22
C SER A 221 -7.10 18.26 -10.14
N ALA A 222 -7.40 18.29 -11.43
CA ALA A 222 -6.59 19.01 -12.40
C ALA A 222 -6.62 20.53 -12.14
N ALA A 223 -7.78 21.05 -11.71
CA ALA A 223 -7.95 22.47 -11.38
C ALA A 223 -7.07 22.88 -10.19
N GLU A 224 -7.02 22.07 -9.13
CA GLU A 224 -6.22 22.35 -7.95
C GLU A 224 -4.71 22.26 -8.22
N LEU A 225 -4.29 21.26 -8.99
CA LEU A 225 -2.89 21.15 -9.43
C LEU A 225 -2.49 22.33 -10.34
N SER A 226 -3.33 22.66 -11.32
CA SER A 226 -3.10 23.77 -12.24
C SER A 226 -3.05 25.12 -11.53
N SER A 227 -3.86 25.34 -10.51
CA SER A 227 -3.81 26.58 -9.73
C SER A 227 -2.56 26.70 -8.87
N SER A 228 -1.93 25.58 -8.52
CA SER A 228 -0.71 25.54 -7.71
C SER A 228 0.55 25.62 -8.54
N ILE A 229 0.60 24.90 -9.66
CA ILE A 229 1.71 24.86 -10.62
C ILE A 229 1.13 25.07 -12.02
N PRO A 230 0.82 26.32 -12.39
CA PRO A 230 0.22 26.58 -13.70
C PRO A 230 1.17 26.30 -14.89
N GLY A 231 2.47 26.52 -14.72
CA GLY A 231 3.41 26.52 -15.83
C GLY A 231 3.33 27.81 -16.67
N VAL A 232 4.12 27.91 -17.72
CA VAL A 232 4.30 29.15 -18.48
C VAL A 232 3.13 29.47 -19.41
N SER A 233 2.50 28.45 -19.96
CA SER A 233 1.32 28.63 -20.82
C SER A 233 0.65 27.26 -21.06
N ALA A 234 -0.67 27.30 -21.16
CA ALA A 234 -1.45 26.13 -21.50
C ALA A 234 -1.11 25.59 -22.92
N THR A 235 -0.71 26.48 -23.83
CA THR A 235 -0.50 26.18 -25.24
C THR A 235 0.95 26.06 -25.67
N ALA A 236 1.90 26.67 -24.95
CA ALA A 236 3.24 26.88 -25.46
C ALA A 236 4.15 25.65 -25.45
N ALA A 237 3.81 24.62 -24.72
CA ALA A 237 4.83 23.66 -24.35
C ALA A 237 4.80 22.32 -25.08
N LEU A 238 3.78 22.00 -25.84
CA LEU A 238 3.61 20.65 -26.37
C LEU A 238 3.20 20.59 -27.83
N ASP A 239 3.49 21.65 -28.58
CA ASP A 239 3.05 21.75 -29.98
C ASP A 239 3.90 20.91 -30.95
N GLU A 240 5.07 20.49 -30.53
CA GLU A 240 5.91 19.66 -31.37
C GLU A 240 6.49 18.49 -30.58
N VAL A 241 6.21 17.31 -31.06
CA VAL A 241 6.89 16.06 -30.80
C VAL A 241 6.92 15.65 -29.32
N VAL A 242 6.09 14.72 -29.01
CA VAL A 242 6.14 13.95 -27.78
C VAL A 242 7.51 13.35 -27.62
N GLN A 243 8.32 13.95 -26.79
CA GLN A 243 9.60 13.36 -26.43
C GLN A 243 9.68 13.09 -24.94
N HIS A 244 10.31 11.96 -24.67
CA HIS A 244 10.64 11.53 -23.36
C HIS A 244 11.64 12.42 -22.73
N LYS A 245 11.54 12.43 -21.38
CA LYS A 245 12.60 12.79 -20.47
C LYS A 245 13.73 13.61 -21.08
N GLY A 246 13.71 14.87 -20.80
CA GLY A 246 14.93 15.70 -20.76
C GLY A 246 15.23 16.50 -22.02
N THR A 247 14.38 16.58 -23.02
CA THR A 247 14.74 17.31 -24.23
C THR A 247 13.91 18.53 -24.59
N GLU A 248 12.66 18.69 -24.09
CA GLU A 248 11.84 19.76 -24.67
C GLU A 248 11.01 20.65 -23.77
N LEU A 249 10.82 20.27 -22.52
CA LEU A 249 10.35 21.22 -21.52
C LEU A 249 11.51 21.46 -20.57
N ALA A 250 12.12 22.63 -20.67
CA ALA A 250 12.94 23.07 -19.55
C ALA A 250 12.10 22.90 -18.29
N THR A 251 12.65 22.26 -17.26
CA THR A 251 11.97 22.03 -15.97
C THR A 251 11.36 23.31 -15.39
N SER A 252 11.85 24.46 -15.82
CA SER A 252 11.34 25.79 -15.53
C SER A 252 10.01 26.14 -16.23
N GLN A 253 9.47 25.28 -17.08
CA GLN A 253 8.25 25.55 -17.83
C GLN A 253 7.14 24.52 -17.56
N SER A 254 7.44 23.48 -16.80
CA SER A 254 6.49 22.43 -16.45
C SER A 254 5.37 22.95 -15.58
N GLY A 255 4.16 22.55 -15.87
CA GLY A 255 2.97 22.90 -15.11
C GLY A 255 1.76 22.14 -15.58
N PHE A 256 0.64 22.26 -14.86
CA PHE A 256 -0.60 21.54 -15.12
C PHE A 256 -1.61 22.30 -15.96
N ALA A 257 -1.38 23.59 -16.23
CA ALA A 257 -2.30 24.35 -17.09
C ALA A 257 -2.39 23.69 -18.48
N HIS A 258 -3.62 23.48 -18.93
CA HIS A 258 -3.93 22.88 -20.21
C HIS A 258 -5.09 23.64 -20.86
N THR A 259 -5.20 23.53 -22.16
CA THR A 259 -6.37 24.04 -22.89
C THR A 259 -7.41 22.94 -23.03
N GLU A 260 -8.66 23.32 -23.15
CA GLU A 260 -9.79 22.42 -23.43
C GLU A 260 -9.74 21.89 -24.87
N ASP A 261 -8.57 21.94 -25.51
CA ASP A 261 -8.38 21.55 -26.89
C ASP A 261 -8.47 20.04 -27.08
N VAL A 262 -8.91 19.67 -28.23
CA VAL A 262 -9.40 18.36 -28.58
C VAL A 262 -8.28 17.33 -28.76
N ASP A 263 -7.08 17.76 -29.10
CA ASP A 263 -5.95 16.88 -29.41
C ASP A 263 -4.93 16.73 -28.27
N ALA A 264 -5.31 17.12 -27.06
CA ALA A 264 -4.35 17.37 -25.99
C ALA A 264 -4.27 16.29 -24.89
N ASN A 265 -4.96 15.16 -25.01
CA ASN A 265 -5.05 14.22 -23.89
C ASN A 265 -3.69 13.66 -23.44
N TYR A 266 -2.94 13.10 -24.35
CA TYR A 266 -1.61 12.57 -24.04
C TYR A 266 -0.68 13.68 -23.54
N LYS A 267 -0.81 14.87 -24.11
CA LYS A 267 -0.06 16.06 -23.67
C LYS A 267 -0.41 16.43 -22.22
N THR A 268 -1.67 16.34 -21.83
CA THR A 268 -2.10 16.64 -20.46
C THR A 268 -1.57 15.63 -19.47
N ALA A 269 -1.65 14.33 -19.75
CA ALA A 269 -1.07 13.30 -18.90
C ALA A 269 0.47 13.39 -18.82
N LEU A 270 1.13 13.78 -19.94
CA LEU A 270 2.56 14.03 -19.97
C LEU A 270 2.98 15.21 -19.07
N LYS A 271 2.16 16.25 -18.94
CA LYS A 271 2.43 17.35 -18.00
C LYS A 271 2.55 16.87 -16.54
N PHE A 272 1.69 15.92 -16.15
CA PHE A 272 1.79 15.30 -14.83
C PHE A 272 3.14 14.59 -14.65
N VAL A 273 3.55 13.81 -15.63
CA VAL A 273 4.83 13.11 -15.61
C VAL A 273 6.01 14.08 -15.59
N ASN A 274 5.98 15.11 -16.43
CA ASN A 274 7.04 16.13 -16.47
C ASN A 274 7.22 16.86 -15.13
N CYS A 275 6.12 17.13 -14.42
CA CYS A 275 6.20 17.71 -13.09
C CYS A 275 6.77 16.72 -12.04
N LEU A 276 6.62 15.41 -12.24
CA LEU A 276 7.26 14.39 -11.41
C LEU A 276 8.74 14.21 -11.74
N GLU A 277 9.11 14.28 -13.01
CA GLU A 277 10.49 14.17 -13.50
C GLU A 277 11.33 15.45 -13.26
N GLY A 278 10.69 16.52 -12.83
CA GLY A 278 11.38 17.79 -12.50
C GLY A 278 12.47 17.61 -11.44
N ALA A 279 13.38 18.60 -11.36
CA ALA A 279 14.59 18.52 -10.53
C ALA A 279 14.30 18.19 -9.05
N ASP A 280 13.21 18.72 -8.51
CA ASP A 280 12.75 18.48 -7.14
C ASP A 280 11.62 17.45 -7.05
N GLY A 281 11.23 16.87 -8.19
CA GLY A 281 10.21 15.82 -8.24
C GLY A 281 10.61 14.59 -7.43
N LYS A 282 9.66 13.98 -6.75
CA LYS A 282 9.93 12.85 -5.89
C LYS A 282 8.68 12.02 -5.64
N LEU A 283 8.84 10.71 -5.64
CA LEU A 283 7.85 9.75 -5.19
C LEU A 283 8.39 9.00 -3.98
N THR A 284 7.66 9.01 -2.87
CA THR A 284 8.00 8.22 -1.68
C THR A 284 6.81 7.36 -1.34
N PHE A 285 6.97 6.04 -1.41
CA PHE A 285 5.92 5.07 -1.10
C PHE A 285 6.47 3.89 -0.32
N ARG A 286 5.62 3.33 0.52
CA ARG A 286 5.84 2.08 1.21
C ARG A 286 4.63 1.20 1.02
N ASP A 287 4.89 -0.08 1.01
CA ASP A 287 3.88 -1.11 1.02
C ASP A 287 3.55 -1.51 2.47
N GLU A 288 2.33 -1.97 2.71
CA GLU A 288 1.86 -2.43 4.01
C GLU A 288 1.18 -3.79 3.87
N GLU A 289 1.49 -4.69 4.79
CA GLU A 289 0.80 -5.97 4.93
C GLU A 289 0.37 -6.20 6.37
N ASP A 290 -0.74 -6.89 6.55
CA ASP A 290 -1.24 -7.30 7.84
C ASP A 290 -0.71 -8.73 8.14
N GLN A 291 0.32 -8.83 8.99
CA GLN A 291 0.84 -10.12 9.44
C GLN A 291 0.10 -10.59 10.68
N VAL A 292 -0.53 -11.75 10.56
CA VAL A 292 -1.19 -12.39 11.68
C VAL A 292 -0.20 -13.32 12.38
N SER A 293 -0.03 -13.16 13.68
CA SER A 293 0.71 -14.07 14.52
C SER A 293 -0.18 -14.72 15.55
N ALA A 294 -0.12 -16.04 15.64
CA ALA A 294 -0.80 -16.83 16.65
C ALA A 294 0.22 -17.43 17.63
N GLN A 295 0.02 -17.21 18.91
CA GLN A 295 0.85 -17.76 19.97
C GLN A 295 0.04 -18.82 20.70
N TYR A 296 0.59 -20.03 20.78
CA TYR A 296 -0.02 -21.18 21.46
C TYR A 296 0.79 -21.53 22.69
N PHE A 297 0.14 -21.62 23.84
CA PHE A 297 0.76 -21.98 25.12
C PHE A 297 0.43 -23.44 25.45
N CYS A 298 1.34 -24.34 25.10
CA CYS A 298 1.21 -25.76 25.39
C CYS A 298 1.64 -26.01 26.83
N ARG A 299 0.67 -26.14 27.76
CA ARG A 299 0.92 -26.33 29.16
C ARG A 299 0.88 -27.81 29.52
N VAL A 300 1.93 -28.29 30.18
CA VAL A 300 2.05 -29.66 30.68
C VAL A 300 2.02 -29.60 32.19
N ARG A 301 0.95 -30.08 32.80
CA ARG A 301 0.77 -30.10 34.24
C ARG A 301 1.71 -31.14 34.92
N SER A 302 1.91 -31.02 36.25
CA SER A 302 2.80 -31.91 37.01
C SER A 302 2.49 -33.40 36.84
N GLY A 303 1.21 -33.78 36.78
CA GLY A 303 0.76 -35.16 36.58
C GLY A 303 0.81 -35.70 35.14
N GLN A 304 1.17 -34.86 34.15
CA GLN A 304 1.14 -35.23 32.75
C GLN A 304 2.55 -35.51 32.20
N MET A 305 2.65 -36.39 31.20
CA MET A 305 3.88 -36.67 30.43
C MET A 305 5.10 -37.07 31.30
N ASN A 306 4.89 -37.74 32.41
CA ASN A 306 5.96 -38.21 33.30
C ASN A 306 6.45 -39.63 32.95
N PHE A 307 5.85 -40.26 31.95
CA PHE A 307 6.15 -41.61 31.53
C PHE A 307 6.40 -41.68 30.01
N SER A 308 7.27 -42.57 29.62
CA SER A 308 7.58 -42.81 28.19
C SER A 308 7.64 -44.31 27.91
N ASN A 309 7.07 -44.69 26.76
CA ASN A 309 7.18 -46.07 26.24
C ASN A 309 8.48 -46.34 25.47
N SER A 310 9.41 -45.40 25.49
CA SER A 310 10.71 -45.57 24.83
C SER A 310 11.49 -46.73 25.42
N PRO A 311 12.11 -47.60 24.62
CA PRO A 311 13.00 -48.67 25.14
C PRO A 311 14.18 -48.16 25.95
N THR A 312 14.51 -46.89 25.87
CA THR A 312 15.54 -46.27 26.71
C THR A 312 15.03 -45.91 28.11
N PHE A 313 13.70 -45.76 28.26
CA PHE A 313 13.07 -45.42 29.54
C PHE A 313 12.61 -46.65 30.30
N ILE A 314 12.00 -47.62 29.61
CA ILE A 314 11.50 -48.89 30.20
C ILE A 314 12.25 -50.11 29.65
N SER A 315 12.32 -51.15 30.39
CA SER A 315 12.93 -52.43 29.99
C SER A 315 11.94 -53.58 30.03
N GLY A 316 11.98 -54.39 28.92
CA GLY A 316 11.32 -55.68 28.88
C GLY A 316 9.81 -55.68 28.89
N SER A 317 9.24 -56.87 28.99
CA SER A 317 7.80 -57.12 28.99
C SER A 317 7.07 -56.67 30.30
N LEU A 318 7.84 -56.40 31.33
CA LEU A 318 7.29 -55.96 32.66
C LEU A 318 7.17 -54.44 32.79
N ASN A 319 7.58 -53.69 31.75
CA ASN A 319 7.57 -52.21 31.74
C ASN A 319 8.32 -51.59 32.97
N GLU A 320 9.39 -52.21 33.41
CA GLU A 320 10.18 -51.69 34.52
C GLU A 320 11.10 -50.54 34.06
N LEU A 321 11.25 -49.55 34.95
CA LEU A 321 12.18 -48.43 34.70
C LEU A 321 13.61 -48.93 34.59
N ARG A 322 14.32 -48.64 33.50
CA ARG A 322 15.71 -49.03 33.30
C ARG A 322 16.66 -48.43 34.33
N GLN A 323 16.36 -47.21 34.76
CA GLN A 323 17.16 -46.47 35.75
C GLN A 323 16.54 -46.61 37.13
N SER A 324 17.23 -47.27 38.05
CA SER A 324 16.77 -47.42 39.42
C SER A 324 16.59 -46.07 40.16
N THR A 325 17.39 -45.07 39.77
CA THR A 325 17.32 -43.70 40.32
C THR A 325 16.03 -42.96 39.94
N MET A 326 15.30 -43.46 38.95
CA MET A 326 14.01 -42.90 38.54
C MET A 326 12.80 -43.49 39.26
N LYS A 327 13.02 -44.52 40.11
CA LYS A 327 11.97 -45.10 40.97
C LYS A 327 11.49 -44.04 41.94
N GLY A 328 10.18 -43.74 41.95
CA GLY A 328 9.55 -42.72 42.76
C GLY A 328 9.36 -41.35 42.11
N ASN A 329 10.29 -40.90 41.28
CA ASN A 329 10.17 -39.67 40.50
C ASN A 329 10.75 -39.83 39.10
N PRO A 330 10.01 -40.49 38.22
CA PRO A 330 10.46 -40.72 36.84
C PRO A 330 10.59 -39.39 36.10
N THR A 331 11.61 -39.29 35.28
CA THR A 331 11.93 -38.09 34.52
C THR A 331 11.86 -38.38 33.03
N THR A 332 11.09 -37.61 32.29
CA THR A 332 11.02 -37.62 30.84
C THR A 332 11.60 -36.32 30.28
N PHE A 333 11.86 -36.32 28.97
CA PHE A 333 12.36 -35.15 28.27
C PHE A 333 11.46 -34.83 27.07
N ILE A 334 10.91 -33.62 27.05
CA ILE A 334 10.13 -33.13 25.93
C ILE A 334 11.11 -32.57 24.90
N THR A 335 11.07 -33.11 23.69
CA THR A 335 11.98 -32.75 22.59
C THR A 335 11.30 -32.01 21.47
N SER A 336 9.98 -32.19 21.31
CA SER A 336 9.22 -31.58 20.22
C SER A 336 7.77 -31.28 20.63
N VAL A 337 7.17 -30.35 19.91
CA VAL A 337 5.75 -29.99 20.01
C VAL A 337 5.13 -30.09 18.63
N GLN A 338 3.96 -30.68 18.54
CA GLN A 338 3.17 -30.77 17.33
C GLN A 338 1.80 -30.15 17.58
N LEU A 339 1.37 -29.29 16.68
CA LEU A 339 0.04 -28.69 16.70
C LEU A 339 -0.84 -29.43 15.67
N TYR A 340 -2.02 -29.82 16.11
CA TYR A 340 -3.03 -30.49 15.29
C TYR A 340 -4.27 -29.62 15.14
N ASN A 341 -4.92 -29.69 13.97
CA ASN A 341 -6.24 -29.14 13.78
C ASN A 341 -7.34 -30.06 14.38
N ASN A 342 -8.60 -29.64 14.27
CA ASN A 342 -9.73 -30.45 14.76
C ASN A 342 -9.95 -31.76 14.00
N THR A 343 -9.42 -31.88 12.78
CA THR A 343 -9.50 -33.10 11.95
C THR A 343 -8.35 -34.07 12.26
N GLY A 344 -7.36 -33.64 13.04
CA GLY A 344 -6.22 -34.46 13.43
C GLY A 344 -5.02 -34.35 12.50
N ASP A 345 -5.04 -33.37 11.57
CA ASP A 345 -3.91 -33.10 10.69
C ASP A 345 -2.87 -32.25 11.39
N ILE A 346 -1.61 -32.49 11.11
CA ILE A 346 -0.50 -31.74 11.66
C ILE A 346 -0.43 -30.35 10.99
N VAL A 347 -0.60 -29.28 11.78
CA VAL A 347 -0.51 -27.92 11.30
C VAL A 347 0.91 -27.38 11.43
N ALA A 348 1.59 -27.70 12.52
CA ALA A 348 2.96 -27.26 12.77
C ALA A 348 3.73 -28.25 13.63
N VAL A 349 5.04 -28.32 13.42
CA VAL A 349 5.98 -29.11 14.20
C VAL A 349 7.14 -28.22 14.64
N GLY A 350 7.41 -28.17 15.93
CA GLY A 350 8.55 -27.47 16.49
C GLY A 350 9.45 -28.43 17.29
N ASN A 351 10.75 -28.35 17.08
CA ASN A 351 11.72 -29.06 17.89
C ASN A 351 12.38 -28.11 18.87
N LEU A 352 12.59 -28.55 20.09
CA LEU A 352 13.33 -27.82 21.09
C LEU A 352 14.83 -27.97 20.89
N SER A 353 15.58 -26.89 20.95
CA SER A 353 17.04 -26.90 20.85
C SER A 353 17.69 -27.65 22.03
N THR A 354 17.05 -27.56 23.21
CA THR A 354 17.45 -28.30 24.40
C THR A 354 16.24 -29.06 24.93
N PRO A 355 16.34 -30.38 25.17
CA PRO A 355 15.25 -31.15 25.74
C PRO A 355 14.81 -30.62 27.08
N LEU A 356 13.51 -30.45 27.28
CA LEU A 356 12.95 -29.92 28.50
C LEU A 356 12.66 -31.06 29.49
N LYS A 357 13.31 -31.04 30.63
CA LYS A 357 13.12 -32.05 31.68
C LYS A 357 11.75 -31.92 32.32
N LYS A 358 11.02 -33.03 32.45
CA LYS A 358 9.69 -33.13 33.01
C LYS A 358 9.61 -34.26 34.04
N ASN A 359 9.06 -33.97 35.21
CA ASN A 359 8.81 -34.94 36.27
C ASN A 359 7.55 -34.53 37.10
N PHE A 360 7.20 -35.27 38.10
CA PHE A 360 6.02 -35.00 38.96
C PHE A 360 6.10 -33.69 39.76
N SER A 361 7.28 -33.18 40.00
CA SER A 361 7.49 -31.92 40.74
C SER A 361 7.61 -30.69 39.84
N SER A 362 7.55 -30.87 38.50
CA SER A 362 7.73 -29.79 37.55
C SER A 362 6.54 -29.64 36.58
N GLU A 363 6.21 -28.42 36.25
CA GLU A 363 5.31 -28.06 35.17
C GLU A 363 6.10 -27.42 34.06
N ALA A 364 5.58 -27.53 32.83
CA ALA A 364 6.23 -26.96 31.66
C ALA A 364 5.21 -26.22 30.79
N THR A 365 5.58 -25.04 30.34
CA THR A 365 4.80 -24.30 29.31
C THR A 365 5.71 -24.03 28.13
N ILE A 366 5.31 -24.50 26.97
CA ILE A 366 6.04 -24.30 25.72
C ILE A 366 5.20 -23.34 24.87
N LYS A 367 5.78 -22.20 24.52
CA LYS A 367 5.17 -21.20 23.65
C LYS A 367 5.57 -21.48 22.21
N VAL A 368 4.59 -21.70 21.35
CA VAL A 368 4.76 -21.81 19.90
C VAL A 368 4.18 -20.55 19.25
N LYS A 369 5.00 -19.81 18.53
CA LYS A 369 4.56 -18.64 17.72
C LYS A 369 4.54 -19.06 16.25
N LEU A 370 3.39 -18.88 15.60
CA LEU A 370 3.23 -19.00 14.16
C LEU A 370 2.94 -17.60 13.60
N THR A 371 3.61 -17.25 12.51
CA THR A 371 3.36 -15.98 11.78
C THR A 371 2.99 -16.35 10.35
N TYR A 372 1.90 -15.80 9.84
CA TYR A 372 1.37 -16.07 8.51
C TYR A 372 0.57 -14.89 7.97
#